data_81b304deab7abd470c01baf79c0121ee
#
_entry.id   81b304deab7abd470c01baf79c0121ee
#
_cell.length_a   1.000
_cell.length_b   1.000
_cell.length_c   1.000
_cell.angle_alpha   90.00
_cell.angle_beta   90.00
_cell.angle_gamma   90.00
#
_symmetry.space_group_name_H-M   'P 1'
#
loop_
_entity.id
_entity.type
_entity.pdbx_description
1 polymer ?
#
loop_
_entity_poly.entity_id
_entity_poly.type
_entity_poly.pdbx_seq_one_letter_code
_entity_poly.pdbx_strand_id
1 'polypeptide(L)'
;MSTNLIDSFGRKHTYLRLSITDSCNFRCLYCMPDEPFSSSSSSKLMSSDEIFGISKIFTEQFGISKIRITGGEPLVRHDFAEIIEKLATLQVSLGVTTNGVLLDKYFSLLQQNQIQLLNISIDSLDSERFKQITKRDLLPQVWDNIMQSISLGFKVKLNAVIMKGVNDDELLSLAMLSHNYPIEMRFIEFMPFYGNSWEKGKVMPINEMLQVIEREYSCIKLHDDKHDTSRKYKLSEDSKGCFGFITTMSNAFCGGCNRIRLTSDGKMKNCLFGAEEFDLLSLYRAGEDIGNLIKEGVWRKHKEKGGQFTEMNTVDNSKIINRSMIKIGG
;
A
#
# COMPACT_ATOMS: atom_id res chain seq x y z
N MET A 1 -6.30 -24.59 -17.08
CA MET A 1 -5.03 -23.83 -17.23
C MET A 1 -5.29 -22.38 -16.90
N SER A 2 -4.54 -21.75 -16.00
CA SER A 2 -4.74 -20.34 -15.66
C SER A 2 -4.32 -19.45 -16.84
N THR A 3 -5.17 -18.47 -17.17
CA THR A 3 -4.86 -17.48 -18.21
C THR A 3 -4.11 -16.31 -17.57
N ASN A 4 -2.90 -15.99 -18.05
CA ASN A 4 -2.16 -14.86 -17.51
C ASN A 4 -2.87 -13.53 -17.80
N LEU A 5 -2.96 -12.66 -16.82
CA LEU A 5 -3.39 -11.27 -17.00
C LEU A 5 -2.23 -10.45 -17.59
N ILE A 6 -2.35 -10.09 -18.85
CA ILE A 6 -1.34 -9.31 -19.58
C ILE A 6 -2.02 -8.04 -20.09
N ASP A 7 -1.43 -6.88 -19.85
CA ASP A 7 -1.93 -5.60 -20.37
C ASP A 7 -1.44 -5.31 -21.81
N SER A 8 -1.94 -4.24 -22.41
CA SER A 8 -1.58 -3.83 -23.77
C SER A 8 -0.09 -3.47 -23.96
N PHE A 9 0.68 -3.38 -22.89
CA PHE A 9 2.14 -3.13 -22.90
C PHE A 9 2.96 -4.39 -22.60
N GLY A 10 2.33 -5.58 -22.54
CA GLY A 10 2.99 -6.85 -22.29
C GLY A 10 3.38 -7.09 -20.82
N ARG A 11 2.89 -6.28 -19.87
CA ARG A 11 3.16 -6.48 -18.45
C ARG A 11 2.24 -7.56 -17.87
N LYS A 12 2.82 -8.60 -17.25
CA LYS A 12 2.08 -9.65 -16.57
C LYS A 12 1.70 -9.20 -15.16
N HIS A 13 0.43 -9.32 -14.82
CA HIS A 13 -0.10 -8.96 -13.51
C HIS A 13 -0.28 -10.19 -12.63
N THR A 14 0.44 -10.22 -11.49
CA THR A 14 0.47 -11.35 -10.55
C THR A 14 0.20 -10.93 -9.11
N TYR A 15 -0.08 -9.66 -8.88
CA TYR A 15 -0.19 -9.09 -7.54
C TYR A 15 -1.49 -8.31 -7.37
N LEU A 16 -2.37 -8.79 -6.50
CA LEU A 16 -3.61 -8.12 -6.12
C LEU A 16 -3.42 -7.35 -4.81
N ARG A 17 -3.76 -6.06 -4.81
CA ARG A 17 -3.96 -5.28 -3.59
C ARG A 17 -5.45 -5.26 -3.30
N LEU A 18 -5.84 -5.85 -2.19
CA LEU A 18 -7.22 -6.06 -1.79
C LEU A 18 -7.56 -5.15 -0.62
N SER A 19 -8.38 -4.13 -0.87
CA SER A 19 -8.97 -3.31 0.19
C SER A 19 -10.20 -4.02 0.74
N ILE A 20 -10.22 -4.27 2.04
CA ILE A 20 -11.35 -4.95 2.69
C ILE A 20 -12.29 -3.98 3.41
N THR A 21 -11.87 -2.75 3.64
CA THR A 21 -12.66 -1.69 4.29
C THR A 21 -12.17 -0.31 3.89
N ASP A 22 -13.04 0.68 3.93
CA ASP A 22 -12.68 2.10 3.86
C ASP A 22 -12.70 2.78 5.24
N SER A 23 -13.00 2.04 6.32
CA SER A 23 -12.89 2.54 7.68
C SER A 23 -11.45 2.55 8.17
N CYS A 24 -11.07 3.57 8.96
CA CYS A 24 -9.76 3.67 9.58
C CYS A 24 -9.88 4.34 10.96
N ASN A 25 -9.06 3.90 11.90
CA ASN A 25 -8.94 4.51 13.23
C ASN A 25 -7.98 5.73 13.26
N PHE A 26 -7.20 5.95 12.18
CA PHE A 26 -6.40 7.16 11.98
C PHE A 26 -7.10 8.16 11.06
N ARG A 27 -6.54 9.40 11.00
CA ARG A 27 -6.99 10.50 10.13
C ARG A 27 -5.79 11.22 9.54
N CYS A 28 -4.91 10.44 8.84
CA CYS A 28 -3.65 10.95 8.33
C CYS A 28 -3.85 12.05 7.28
N LEU A 29 -3.07 13.13 7.40
CA LEU A 29 -3.16 14.32 6.55
C LEU A 29 -3.06 14.04 5.05
N TYR A 30 -2.26 13.03 4.67
CA TYR A 30 -2.01 12.70 3.27
C TYR A 30 -3.02 11.68 2.69
N CYS A 31 -3.86 11.07 3.53
CA CYS A 31 -4.74 9.96 3.15
C CYS A 31 -6.21 10.33 3.11
N MET A 32 -6.64 11.14 4.07
CA MET A 32 -8.05 11.51 4.25
C MET A 32 -8.32 12.88 3.64
N PRO A 33 -9.51 13.08 3.00
CA PRO A 33 -9.94 14.42 2.63
C PRO A 33 -10.16 15.28 3.87
N ASP A 34 -9.98 16.60 3.72
CA ASP A 34 -10.24 17.59 4.77
C ASP A 34 -11.74 17.70 5.10
N GLU A 35 -12.61 17.26 4.17
CA GLU A 35 -14.07 17.22 4.37
C GLU A 35 -14.48 16.05 5.28
N PRO A 36 -15.69 16.16 5.93
CA PRO A 36 -16.22 15.07 6.73
C PRO A 36 -16.29 13.75 5.94
N PHE A 37 -15.48 12.79 6.34
CA PHE A 37 -15.46 11.47 5.71
C PHE A 37 -16.43 10.55 6.44
N SER A 38 -17.40 9.99 5.69
CA SER A 38 -18.23 8.87 6.14
C SER A 38 -17.77 7.58 5.47
N SER A 39 -17.53 6.54 6.25
CA SER A 39 -17.29 5.19 5.72
C SER A 39 -18.54 4.70 4.96
N SER A 40 -18.31 3.84 3.98
CA SER A 40 -19.40 3.23 3.23
C SER A 40 -20.31 2.39 4.14
N SER A 41 -21.60 2.36 3.85
CA SER A 41 -22.52 1.46 4.55
C SER A 41 -22.10 -0.01 4.32
N SER A 42 -22.33 -0.87 5.29
CA SER A 42 -21.97 -2.30 5.21
C SER A 42 -22.54 -3.00 3.98
N SER A 43 -23.73 -2.60 3.52
CA SER A 43 -24.37 -3.15 2.31
C SER A 43 -23.63 -2.86 1.00
N LYS A 44 -22.77 -1.82 0.99
CA LYS A 44 -21.92 -1.47 -0.17
C LYS A 44 -20.58 -2.18 -0.15
N LEU A 45 -20.15 -2.68 0.99
CA LEU A 45 -18.87 -3.39 1.11
C LEU A 45 -19.03 -4.87 0.70
N MET A 46 -17.96 -5.46 0.25
CA MET A 46 -17.90 -6.92 0.04
C MET A 46 -18.00 -7.66 1.37
N SER A 47 -18.79 -8.72 1.43
CA SER A 47 -18.77 -9.69 2.55
C SER A 47 -17.48 -10.53 2.52
N SER A 48 -17.22 -11.29 3.60
CA SER A 48 -16.07 -12.22 3.65
C SER A 48 -16.14 -13.25 2.54
N ASP A 49 -17.35 -13.77 2.20
CA ASP A 49 -17.54 -14.73 1.12
C ASP A 49 -17.31 -14.13 -0.27
N GLU A 50 -17.76 -12.90 -0.51
CA GLU A 50 -17.53 -12.17 -1.76
C GLU A 50 -16.05 -11.85 -1.96
N ILE A 51 -15.36 -11.42 -0.90
CA ILE A 51 -13.90 -11.21 -0.90
C ILE A 51 -13.19 -12.50 -1.29
N PHE A 52 -13.54 -13.62 -0.66
CA PHE A 52 -12.96 -14.91 -0.95
C PHE A 52 -13.26 -15.35 -2.39
N GLY A 53 -14.53 -15.32 -2.80
CA GLY A 53 -14.95 -15.79 -4.12
C GLY A 53 -14.30 -15.01 -5.27
N ILE A 54 -14.28 -13.68 -5.18
CA ILE A 54 -13.61 -12.82 -6.18
C ILE A 54 -12.09 -13.06 -6.15
N SER A 55 -11.47 -13.16 -4.96
CA SER A 55 -10.03 -13.45 -4.85
C SER A 55 -9.67 -14.83 -5.44
N LYS A 56 -10.53 -15.83 -5.26
CA LYS A 56 -10.38 -17.17 -5.85
C LYS A 56 -10.38 -17.12 -7.38
N ILE A 57 -11.25 -16.32 -7.99
CA ILE A 57 -11.26 -16.11 -9.44
C ILE A 57 -9.91 -15.51 -9.90
N PHE A 58 -9.40 -14.49 -9.21
CA PHE A 58 -8.10 -13.90 -9.53
C PHE A 58 -6.93 -14.89 -9.42
N THR A 59 -6.96 -15.76 -8.42
CA THR A 59 -5.86 -16.72 -8.18
C THR A 59 -5.93 -17.92 -9.12
N GLU A 60 -7.07 -18.58 -9.23
CA GLU A 60 -7.22 -19.83 -9.97
C GLU A 60 -7.33 -19.62 -11.49
N GLN A 61 -8.10 -18.61 -11.92
CA GLN A 61 -8.28 -18.38 -13.36
C GLN A 61 -7.16 -17.50 -13.94
N PHE A 62 -6.59 -16.58 -13.18
CA PHE A 62 -5.68 -15.56 -13.71
C PHE A 62 -4.26 -15.60 -13.16
N GLY A 63 -3.96 -16.55 -12.28
CA GLY A 63 -2.60 -16.76 -11.78
C GLY A 63 -2.05 -15.63 -10.91
N ILE A 64 -2.93 -14.92 -10.18
CA ILE A 64 -2.48 -14.05 -9.11
C ILE A 64 -1.82 -14.91 -8.03
N SER A 65 -0.56 -14.64 -7.75
CA SER A 65 0.26 -15.40 -6.80
C SER A 65 0.53 -14.65 -5.49
N LYS A 66 0.13 -13.39 -5.42
CA LYS A 66 0.30 -12.56 -4.23
C LYS A 66 -0.91 -11.68 -3.98
N ILE A 67 -1.40 -11.68 -2.73
CA ILE A 67 -2.45 -10.77 -2.27
C ILE A 67 -1.94 -9.94 -1.11
N ARG A 68 -2.11 -8.62 -1.20
CA ARG A 68 -1.83 -7.68 -0.12
C ARG A 68 -3.15 -7.16 0.43
N ILE A 69 -3.48 -7.58 1.64
CA ILE A 69 -4.66 -7.12 2.35
C ILE A 69 -4.39 -5.72 2.88
N THR A 70 -5.30 -4.80 2.61
CA THR A 70 -5.24 -3.39 2.98
C THR A 70 -6.65 -2.86 3.17
N GLY A 71 -6.81 -1.55 3.24
CA GLY A 71 -8.10 -0.88 3.39
C GLY A 71 -7.88 0.58 3.70
N GLY A 72 -8.77 1.18 4.47
CA GLY A 72 -8.40 2.24 5.38
C GLY A 72 -7.44 1.63 6.41
N GLU A 73 -7.99 0.94 7.42
CA GLU A 73 -7.20 0.06 8.27
C GLU A 73 -7.87 -1.33 8.32
N PRO A 74 -7.24 -2.38 7.78
CA PRO A 74 -7.88 -3.69 7.68
C PRO A 74 -8.20 -4.32 9.04
N LEU A 75 -7.39 -4.03 10.08
CA LEU A 75 -7.53 -4.61 11.40
C LEU A 75 -8.72 -4.05 12.21
N VAL A 76 -9.38 -2.98 11.74
CA VAL A 76 -10.62 -2.49 12.37
C VAL A 76 -11.87 -3.22 11.87
N ARG A 77 -11.73 -4.00 10.78
CA ARG A 77 -12.86 -4.74 10.23
C ARG A 77 -13.21 -5.92 11.14
N HIS A 78 -14.48 -6.04 11.56
CA HIS A 78 -14.92 -6.99 12.57
C HIS A 78 -14.74 -8.46 12.17
N ASP A 79 -14.94 -8.79 10.88
CA ASP A 79 -14.76 -10.12 10.30
C ASP A 79 -13.35 -10.34 9.70
N PHE A 80 -12.35 -9.54 10.12
CA PHE A 80 -10.96 -9.65 9.62
C PHE A 80 -10.39 -11.07 9.79
N ALA A 81 -10.66 -11.70 10.93
CA ALA A 81 -10.17 -13.06 11.20
C ALA A 81 -10.73 -14.06 10.19
N GLU A 82 -12.03 -14.05 9.96
CA GLU A 82 -12.71 -14.90 8.98
C GLU A 82 -12.16 -14.70 7.56
N ILE A 83 -11.95 -13.44 7.17
CA ILE A 83 -11.35 -13.10 5.86
C ILE A 83 -9.95 -13.69 5.73
N ILE A 84 -9.11 -13.57 6.76
CA ILE A 84 -7.75 -14.12 6.77
C ILE A 84 -7.78 -15.64 6.61
N GLU A 85 -8.59 -16.35 7.40
CA GLU A 85 -8.72 -17.80 7.35
C GLU A 85 -9.18 -18.28 5.96
N LYS A 86 -10.18 -17.63 5.38
CA LYS A 86 -10.64 -17.95 4.01
C LYS A 86 -9.55 -17.70 2.97
N LEU A 87 -8.89 -16.54 2.98
CA LEU A 87 -7.86 -16.23 1.99
C LEU A 87 -6.62 -17.12 2.11
N ALA A 88 -6.28 -17.59 3.31
CA ALA A 88 -5.16 -18.48 3.53
C ALA A 88 -5.32 -19.84 2.80
N THR A 89 -6.55 -20.26 2.52
CA THR A 89 -6.82 -21.49 1.75
C THR A 89 -6.43 -21.39 0.27
N LEU A 90 -6.24 -20.17 -0.26
CA LEU A 90 -5.91 -19.95 -1.68
C LEU A 90 -4.46 -20.29 -2.05
N GLN A 91 -3.61 -20.64 -1.06
CA GLN A 91 -2.21 -21.03 -1.27
C GLN A 91 -1.37 -20.02 -2.07
N VAL A 92 -1.63 -18.74 -1.86
CA VAL A 92 -0.87 -17.63 -2.45
C VAL A 92 -0.12 -16.85 -1.37
N SER A 93 0.90 -16.08 -1.75
CA SER A 93 1.61 -15.22 -0.80
C SER A 93 0.68 -14.13 -0.27
N LEU A 94 0.33 -14.22 1.01
CA LEU A 94 -0.45 -13.20 1.69
C LEU A 94 0.44 -12.23 2.45
N GLY A 95 -0.03 -10.99 2.60
CA GLY A 95 0.58 -10.00 3.46
C GLY A 95 -0.41 -8.91 3.85
N VAL A 96 -0.15 -8.22 4.94
CA VAL A 96 -1.02 -7.17 5.48
C VAL A 96 -0.31 -5.83 5.43
N THR A 97 -1.06 -4.77 5.08
CA THR A 97 -0.64 -3.38 5.26
C THR A 97 -1.53 -2.76 6.33
N THR A 98 -0.95 -2.21 7.37
CA THR A 98 -1.64 -1.73 8.57
C THR A 98 -0.95 -0.51 9.16
N ASN A 99 -1.68 0.29 9.94
CA ASN A 99 -1.10 1.34 10.79
C ASN A 99 -0.48 0.79 12.10
N GLY A 100 -0.59 -0.51 12.34
CA GLY A 100 0.07 -1.20 13.43
C GLY A 100 -0.61 -1.17 14.80
N VAL A 101 -1.62 -0.30 15.01
CA VAL A 101 -2.23 -0.10 16.35
C VAL A 101 -2.83 -1.38 16.94
N LEU A 102 -3.45 -2.21 16.11
CA LEU A 102 -4.20 -3.40 16.57
C LEU A 102 -3.47 -4.72 16.30
N LEU A 103 -2.19 -4.70 15.93
CA LEU A 103 -1.44 -5.91 15.58
C LEU A 103 -1.35 -6.91 16.73
N ASP A 104 -1.24 -6.42 17.99
CA ASP A 104 -1.21 -7.24 19.20
C ASP A 104 -2.35 -8.24 19.26
N LYS A 105 -3.53 -7.88 18.77
CA LYS A 105 -4.72 -8.73 18.77
C LYS A 105 -4.68 -9.86 17.72
N TYR A 106 -3.81 -9.74 16.73
CA TYR A 106 -3.85 -10.60 15.54
C TYR A 106 -2.56 -11.38 15.27
N PHE A 107 -1.50 -11.23 16.08
CA PHE A 107 -0.24 -11.96 15.84
C PHE A 107 -0.44 -13.47 15.76
N SER A 108 -1.17 -14.06 16.71
CA SER A 108 -1.44 -15.50 16.72
C SER A 108 -2.21 -15.95 15.47
N LEU A 109 -3.23 -15.20 15.05
CA LEU A 109 -4.00 -15.49 13.84
C LEU A 109 -3.11 -15.46 12.59
N LEU A 110 -2.28 -14.42 12.46
CA LEU A 110 -1.38 -14.25 11.32
C LEU A 110 -0.34 -15.37 11.24
N GLN A 111 0.24 -15.78 12.37
CA GLN A 111 1.19 -16.90 12.44
C GLN A 111 0.54 -18.23 12.10
N GLN A 112 -0.64 -18.54 12.63
CA GLN A 112 -1.41 -19.76 12.35
C GLN A 112 -1.73 -19.90 10.85
N ASN A 113 -2.02 -18.78 10.20
CA ASN A 113 -2.30 -18.71 8.77
C ASN A 113 -1.05 -18.46 7.89
N GLN A 114 0.16 -18.58 8.46
CA GLN A 114 1.46 -18.43 7.76
C GLN A 114 1.65 -17.07 7.06
N ILE A 115 0.98 -16.04 7.53
CA ILE A 115 1.12 -14.67 7.00
C ILE A 115 2.28 -13.98 7.70
N GLN A 116 3.43 -13.94 7.04
CA GLN A 116 4.66 -13.38 7.60
C GLN A 116 4.98 -11.96 7.11
N LEU A 117 4.28 -11.44 6.09
CA LEU A 117 4.62 -10.20 5.42
C LEU A 117 3.82 -9.02 5.99
N LEU A 118 4.41 -8.20 6.83
CA LEU A 118 3.78 -7.01 7.40
C LEU A 118 4.37 -5.73 6.79
N ASN A 119 3.50 -4.86 6.30
CA ASN A 119 3.84 -3.46 6.00
C ASN A 119 3.18 -2.60 7.07
N ILE A 120 3.96 -1.91 7.88
CA ILE A 120 3.46 -1.06 8.97
C ILE A 120 3.77 0.39 8.64
N SER A 121 2.79 1.27 8.76
CA SER A 121 2.98 2.70 8.52
C SER A 121 3.48 3.39 9.78
N ILE A 122 4.58 4.16 9.65
CA ILE A 122 5.14 5.00 10.70
C ILE A 122 5.79 6.23 10.06
N ASP A 123 5.14 7.39 10.20
CA ASP A 123 5.57 8.61 9.50
C ASP A 123 6.50 9.50 10.34
N SER A 124 6.64 9.21 11.64
CA SER A 124 7.47 9.95 12.57
C SER A 124 7.84 9.10 13.79
N LEU A 125 9.01 9.37 14.38
CA LEU A 125 9.47 8.83 15.67
C LEU A 125 9.25 9.83 16.83
N ASP A 126 8.81 11.03 16.51
CA ASP A 126 8.41 12.05 17.48
C ASP A 126 6.90 11.96 17.74
N SER A 127 6.50 11.86 19.02
CA SER A 127 5.11 11.64 19.43
C SER A 127 4.17 12.78 19.03
N GLU A 128 4.62 14.03 19.15
CA GLU A 128 3.80 15.19 18.82
C GLU A 128 3.60 15.28 17.30
N ARG A 129 4.67 15.07 16.53
CA ARG A 129 4.60 15.03 15.06
C ARG A 129 3.77 13.87 14.56
N PHE A 130 3.93 12.68 15.12
CA PHE A 130 3.10 11.52 14.81
C PHE A 130 1.62 11.84 15.04
N LYS A 131 1.29 12.46 16.18
CA LYS A 131 -0.06 12.93 16.50
C LYS A 131 -0.58 14.00 15.54
N GLN A 132 0.27 14.93 15.12
CA GLN A 132 -0.08 15.94 14.12
C GLN A 132 -0.40 15.31 12.77
N ILE A 133 0.38 14.31 12.31
CA ILE A 133 0.20 13.65 11.02
C ILE A 133 -1.02 12.72 11.06
N THR A 134 -1.15 11.88 12.08
CA THR A 134 -2.14 10.80 12.15
C THR A 134 -3.46 11.20 12.83
N LYS A 135 -3.45 12.35 13.54
CA LYS A 135 -4.53 12.84 14.43
C LYS A 135 -4.80 11.86 15.59
N ARG A 136 -3.79 11.09 16.00
CA ARG A 136 -3.87 10.12 17.11
C ARG A 136 -2.57 10.09 17.89
N ASP A 137 -2.68 10.02 19.21
CA ASP A 137 -1.58 9.91 20.17
C ASP A 137 -1.33 8.43 20.50
N LEU A 138 -0.81 7.67 19.51
CA LEU A 138 -0.69 6.20 19.59
C LEU A 138 0.70 5.69 19.15
N LEU A 139 1.71 6.58 19.03
CA LEU A 139 3.05 6.17 18.64
C LEU A 139 3.64 5.07 19.54
N PRO A 140 3.55 5.15 20.89
CA PRO A 140 4.10 4.10 21.75
C PRO A 140 3.51 2.72 21.43
N GLN A 141 2.20 2.62 21.26
CA GLN A 141 1.52 1.36 20.92
C GLN A 141 1.94 0.83 19.55
N VAL A 142 2.05 1.69 18.54
CA VAL A 142 2.54 1.30 17.21
C VAL A 142 3.98 0.81 17.29
N TRP A 143 4.84 1.49 18.06
CA TRP A 143 6.24 1.11 18.24
C TRP A 143 6.36 -0.24 18.93
N ASP A 144 5.64 -0.47 20.02
CA ASP A 144 5.64 -1.75 20.74
C ASP A 144 5.21 -2.88 19.80
N ASN A 145 4.18 -2.68 18.99
CA ASN A 145 3.72 -3.65 18.00
C ASN A 145 4.73 -3.90 16.87
N ILE A 146 5.49 -2.88 16.46
CA ILE A 146 6.61 -3.06 15.51
C ILE A 146 7.68 -3.96 16.14
N MET A 147 8.11 -3.66 17.36
CA MET A 147 9.14 -4.43 18.06
C MET A 147 8.69 -5.87 18.31
N GLN A 148 7.44 -6.07 18.69
CA GLN A 148 6.87 -7.40 18.85
C GLN A 148 6.79 -8.15 17.52
N SER A 149 6.41 -7.49 16.41
CA SER A 149 6.43 -8.10 15.08
C SER A 149 7.81 -8.63 14.69
N ILE A 150 8.86 -7.85 14.98
CA ILE A 150 10.25 -8.25 14.71
C ILE A 150 10.64 -9.45 15.59
N SER A 151 10.34 -9.40 16.88
CA SER A 151 10.66 -10.48 17.83
C SER A 151 9.97 -11.79 17.51
N LEU A 152 8.75 -11.73 16.97
CA LEU A 152 7.97 -12.89 16.51
C LEU A 152 8.39 -13.41 15.13
N GLY A 153 9.41 -12.82 14.49
CA GLY A 153 9.98 -13.29 13.22
C GLY A 153 9.18 -12.88 11.97
N PHE A 154 8.29 -11.90 12.07
CA PHE A 154 7.63 -11.36 10.88
C PHE A 154 8.61 -10.61 9.98
N LYS A 155 8.40 -10.69 8.68
CA LYS A 155 9.13 -9.88 7.68
C LYS A 155 8.51 -8.49 7.63
N VAL A 156 9.10 -7.57 8.39
CA VAL A 156 8.56 -6.22 8.59
C VAL A 156 9.11 -5.25 7.57
N LYS A 157 8.21 -4.49 6.95
CA LYS A 157 8.52 -3.30 6.15
C LYS A 157 7.84 -2.11 6.79
N LEU A 158 8.60 -1.07 7.09
CA LEU A 158 8.06 0.19 7.61
C LEU A 158 7.88 1.17 6.45
N ASN A 159 6.76 1.86 6.41
CA ASN A 159 6.46 2.88 5.41
C ASN A 159 6.34 4.24 6.06
N ALA A 160 7.03 5.24 5.53
CA ALA A 160 6.85 6.65 5.87
C ALA A 160 6.56 7.46 4.61
N VAL A 161 5.49 8.23 4.61
CA VAL A 161 5.26 9.26 3.59
C VAL A 161 6.04 10.50 3.99
N ILE A 162 7.04 10.87 3.18
CA ILE A 162 7.90 12.02 3.46
C ILE A 162 7.29 13.26 2.84
N MET A 163 7.07 14.26 3.68
CA MET A 163 6.51 15.55 3.32
C MET A 163 7.49 16.64 3.75
N LYS A 164 7.98 17.42 2.78
CA LYS A 164 8.94 18.49 2.99
C LYS A 164 8.38 19.55 3.96
N GLY A 165 9.16 19.91 4.97
CA GLY A 165 8.76 20.84 6.04
C GLY A 165 7.80 20.22 7.07
N VAL A 166 7.58 18.91 7.06
CA VAL A 166 6.73 18.20 8.04
C VAL A 166 7.52 17.15 8.80
N ASN A 167 8.14 16.18 8.09
CA ASN A 167 8.89 15.06 8.69
C ASN A 167 10.17 14.71 7.91
N ASP A 168 10.60 15.55 6.99
CA ASP A 168 11.80 15.36 6.18
C ASP A 168 13.10 15.45 6.98
N ASP A 169 13.09 16.11 8.12
CA ASP A 169 14.19 16.16 9.09
C ASP A 169 14.39 14.82 9.84
N GLU A 170 13.42 13.92 9.83
CA GLU A 170 13.53 12.58 10.44
C GLU A 170 14.07 11.50 9.49
N LEU A 171 14.40 11.84 8.24
CA LEU A 171 14.88 10.85 7.25
C LEU A 171 16.02 9.98 7.76
N LEU A 172 17.02 10.62 8.42
CA LEU A 172 18.18 9.91 8.93
C LEU A 172 17.80 8.99 10.09
N SER A 173 17.03 9.48 11.05
CA SER A 173 16.58 8.70 12.21
C SER A 173 15.73 7.49 11.79
N LEU A 174 14.85 7.69 10.81
CA LEU A 174 14.04 6.61 10.23
C LEU A 174 14.91 5.61 9.45
N ALA A 175 15.91 6.07 8.69
CA ALA A 175 16.83 5.17 7.97
C ALA A 175 17.65 4.31 8.95
N MET A 176 18.06 4.88 10.09
CA MET A 176 18.79 4.18 11.14
C MET A 176 18.03 2.99 11.72
N LEU A 177 16.70 2.97 11.65
CA LEU A 177 15.94 1.78 12.04
C LEU A 177 16.35 0.56 11.24
N SER A 178 16.68 0.72 9.95
CA SER A 178 17.14 -0.39 9.12
C SER A 178 18.57 -0.85 9.41
N HIS A 179 19.38 0.02 10.03
CA HIS A 179 20.69 -0.38 10.55
C HIS A 179 20.54 -1.26 11.81
N ASN A 180 19.67 -0.82 12.72
CA ASN A 180 19.51 -1.43 14.04
C ASN A 180 18.63 -2.70 14.03
N TYR A 181 17.68 -2.81 13.10
CA TYR A 181 16.68 -3.89 13.06
C TYR A 181 16.61 -4.56 11.67
N PRO A 182 16.22 -5.85 11.59
CA PRO A 182 16.09 -6.59 10.34
C PRO A 182 14.79 -6.21 9.59
N ILE A 183 14.68 -4.96 9.20
CA ILE A 183 13.50 -4.38 8.52
C ILE A 183 13.89 -3.75 7.19
N GLU A 184 12.88 -3.53 6.32
CA GLU A 184 13.00 -2.64 5.17
C GLU A 184 12.27 -1.33 5.49
N MET A 185 13.02 -0.22 5.73
CA MET A 185 12.45 1.11 5.86
C MET A 185 12.16 1.69 4.47
N ARG A 186 10.93 2.16 4.21
CA ARG A 186 10.55 2.68 2.89
C ARG A 186 10.03 4.10 2.98
N PHE A 187 10.72 4.99 2.32
CA PHE A 187 10.34 6.38 2.14
C PHE A 187 9.47 6.52 0.90
N ILE A 188 8.28 7.05 1.06
CA ILE A 188 7.28 7.20 0.00
C ILE A 188 7.13 8.68 -0.32
N GLU A 189 7.24 9.05 -1.58
CA GLU A 189 6.94 10.41 -2.01
C GLU A 189 5.47 10.76 -1.74
N PHE A 190 5.23 11.99 -1.29
CA PHE A 190 3.88 12.51 -1.11
C PHE A 190 3.17 12.59 -2.46
N MET A 191 2.02 11.94 -2.58
CA MET A 191 1.29 11.75 -3.84
C MET A 191 -0.05 12.48 -3.83
N PRO A 192 -0.50 13.01 -5.00
CA PRO A 192 -1.78 13.67 -5.13
C PRO A 192 -2.94 12.66 -5.15
N PHE A 193 -3.91 12.87 -4.26
CA PHE A 193 -5.20 12.16 -4.22
C PHE A 193 -6.33 13.15 -3.98
N TYR A 194 -7.54 12.76 -4.32
CA TYR A 194 -8.70 13.61 -4.07
C TYR A 194 -8.78 14.00 -2.58
N GLY A 195 -8.81 15.30 -2.32
CA GLY A 195 -9.02 15.88 -0.99
C GLY A 195 -7.85 15.87 -0.04
N ASN A 196 -6.63 15.45 -0.45
CA ASN A 196 -5.49 15.34 0.48
C ASN A 196 -4.58 16.57 0.54
N SER A 197 -5.04 17.73 0.08
CA SER A 197 -4.28 19.00 0.12
C SER A 197 -2.83 18.89 -0.39
N TRP A 198 -2.63 18.06 -1.43
CA TRP A 198 -1.31 17.85 -2.00
C TRP A 198 -0.75 19.14 -2.61
N GLU A 199 0.52 19.41 -2.30
CA GLU A 199 1.27 20.52 -2.85
C GLU A 199 2.61 20.02 -3.39
N LYS A 200 2.96 20.45 -4.60
CA LYS A 200 4.24 20.09 -5.23
C LYS A 200 5.44 20.48 -4.34
N GLY A 201 5.37 21.62 -3.66
CA GLY A 201 6.42 22.10 -2.76
C GLY A 201 6.70 21.18 -1.57
N LYS A 202 5.74 20.33 -1.20
CA LYS A 202 5.88 19.33 -0.13
C LYS A 202 6.44 17.98 -0.61
N VAL A 203 6.61 17.79 -1.91
CA VAL A 203 7.23 16.57 -2.45
C VAL A 203 8.74 16.65 -2.29
N MET A 204 9.33 15.62 -1.71
CA MET A 204 10.78 15.44 -1.61
C MET A 204 11.23 14.33 -2.56
N PRO A 205 11.89 14.67 -3.69
CA PRO A 205 12.35 13.67 -4.66
C PRO A 205 13.45 12.76 -4.09
N ILE A 206 13.61 11.56 -4.67
CA ILE A 206 14.62 10.58 -4.23
C ILE A 206 16.01 11.17 -4.08
N ASN A 207 16.45 11.98 -5.05
CA ASN A 207 17.80 12.54 -5.04
C ASN A 207 18.02 13.45 -3.81
N GLU A 208 17.02 14.23 -3.42
CA GLU A 208 17.09 15.06 -2.21
C GLU A 208 17.09 14.17 -0.95
N MET A 209 16.19 13.15 -0.88
CA MET A 209 16.16 12.24 0.27
C MET A 209 17.48 11.47 0.43
N LEU A 210 18.02 10.97 -0.67
CA LEU A 210 19.27 10.21 -0.66
C LEU A 210 20.46 11.10 -0.26
N GLN A 211 20.54 12.32 -0.79
CA GLN A 211 21.58 13.29 -0.41
C GLN A 211 21.58 13.62 1.08
N VAL A 212 20.42 13.70 1.72
CA VAL A 212 20.35 13.92 3.18
C VAL A 212 21.01 12.76 3.93
N ILE A 213 20.73 11.51 3.52
CA ILE A 213 21.30 10.33 4.15
C ILE A 213 22.79 10.18 3.83
N GLU A 214 23.20 10.46 2.59
CA GLU A 214 24.60 10.33 2.12
C GLU A 214 25.54 11.38 2.70
N ARG A 215 25.06 12.45 3.33
CA ARG A 215 25.90 13.37 4.11
C ARG A 215 26.56 12.70 5.31
N GLU A 216 25.89 11.69 5.89
CA GLU A 216 26.35 11.02 7.12
C GLU A 216 26.81 9.58 6.86
N TYR A 217 26.33 8.92 5.77
CA TYR A 217 26.59 7.51 5.50
C TYR A 217 26.91 7.26 4.03
N SER A 218 27.93 6.44 3.75
CA SER A 218 28.23 5.94 2.41
C SER A 218 27.28 4.82 2.03
N CYS A 219 26.12 5.16 1.47
CA CYS A 219 25.06 4.21 1.18
C CYS A 219 25.44 3.19 0.11
N ILE A 220 25.13 1.92 0.35
CA ILE A 220 25.39 0.81 -0.57
C ILE A 220 24.11 0.53 -1.36
N LYS A 221 24.12 0.73 -2.68
CA LYS A 221 22.99 0.39 -3.56
C LYS A 221 22.84 -1.12 -3.65
N LEU A 222 21.63 -1.61 -3.36
CA LEU A 222 21.27 -3.03 -3.52
C LEU A 222 20.64 -3.29 -4.89
N HIS A 223 20.59 -4.57 -5.28
CA HIS A 223 19.88 -5.00 -6.48
C HIS A 223 18.36 -4.79 -6.32
N ASP A 224 17.72 -4.26 -7.35
CA ASP A 224 16.29 -4.12 -7.43
C ASP A 224 15.72 -5.14 -8.44
N ASP A 225 14.71 -5.91 -8.03
CA ASP A 225 14.02 -6.83 -8.92
C ASP A 225 13.06 -6.07 -9.87
N LYS A 226 12.76 -6.68 -11.02
CA LYS A 226 11.89 -6.08 -12.06
C LYS A 226 10.56 -5.53 -11.54
N HIS A 227 9.98 -6.16 -10.52
CA HIS A 227 8.69 -5.80 -9.95
C HIS A 227 8.77 -5.01 -8.64
N ASP A 228 9.98 -4.69 -8.20
CA ASP A 228 10.17 -3.89 -7.00
C ASP A 228 9.59 -2.49 -7.18
N THR A 229 9.02 -1.96 -6.10
CA THR A 229 8.52 -0.59 -6.06
C THR A 229 9.48 0.34 -5.35
N SER A 230 10.41 -0.24 -4.58
CA SER A 230 11.39 0.45 -3.75
C SER A 230 12.77 0.29 -4.36
N ARG A 231 13.51 1.38 -4.51
CA ARG A 231 14.95 1.38 -4.80
C ARG A 231 15.71 1.23 -3.50
N LYS A 232 16.38 0.09 -3.33
CA LYS A 232 16.91 -0.36 -2.04
C LYS A 232 18.38 0.00 -1.85
N TYR A 233 18.71 0.35 -0.60
CA TYR A 233 20.07 0.69 -0.15
C TYR A 233 20.31 0.12 1.25
N LYS A 234 21.57 -0.01 1.63
CA LYS A 234 22.02 -0.17 3.02
C LYS A 234 22.79 1.06 3.47
N LEU A 235 22.74 1.37 4.74
CA LEU A 235 23.58 2.44 5.32
C LEU A 235 25.06 2.02 5.43
N SER A 236 25.31 0.73 5.71
CA SER A 236 26.64 0.11 5.81
C SER A 236 26.52 -1.39 5.63
N GLU A 237 27.64 -2.09 5.50
CA GLU A 237 27.69 -3.57 5.44
C GLU A 237 27.08 -4.22 6.70
N ASP A 238 27.28 -3.61 7.87
CA ASP A 238 26.80 -4.12 9.15
C ASP A 238 25.30 -3.88 9.38
N SER A 239 24.59 -3.20 8.48
CA SER A 239 23.18 -2.95 8.61
C SER A 239 22.39 -4.26 8.63
N LYS A 240 21.53 -4.47 9.63
CA LYS A 240 20.70 -5.67 9.78
C LYS A 240 19.58 -5.77 8.74
N GLY A 241 19.11 -4.63 8.24
CA GLY A 241 18.08 -4.49 7.22
C GLY A 241 18.51 -3.59 6.07
N CYS A 242 17.55 -2.97 5.41
CA CYS A 242 17.79 -2.04 4.32
C CYS A 242 16.73 -0.91 4.34
N PHE A 243 17.04 0.18 3.65
CA PHE A 243 16.05 1.21 3.38
C PHE A 243 15.83 1.37 1.87
N GLY A 244 14.76 2.07 1.48
CA GLY A 244 14.51 2.29 0.07
C GLY A 244 13.45 3.36 -0.19
N PHE A 245 13.36 3.76 -1.46
CA PHE A 245 12.51 4.86 -1.89
C PHE A 245 11.45 4.40 -2.87
N ILE A 246 10.19 4.79 -2.64
CA ILE A 246 9.06 4.59 -3.54
C ILE A 246 8.77 5.92 -4.23
N THR A 247 9.29 6.07 -5.44
CA THR A 247 9.37 7.32 -6.19
C THR A 247 8.34 7.38 -7.32
N THR A 248 7.07 7.41 -6.95
CA THR A 248 5.99 7.33 -7.94
C THR A 248 5.85 8.61 -8.76
N MET A 249 6.15 9.76 -8.17
CA MET A 249 5.99 11.07 -8.81
C MET A 249 7.22 11.47 -9.61
N SER A 250 8.41 11.42 -8.99
CA SER A 250 9.66 11.89 -9.61
C SER A 250 10.29 10.87 -10.56
N ASN A 251 10.17 9.57 -10.27
CA ASN A 251 10.77 8.50 -11.06
C ASN A 251 9.90 7.23 -11.03
N ALA A 252 8.86 7.24 -11.88
CA ALA A 252 7.86 6.19 -11.91
C ALA A 252 8.42 4.83 -12.31
N PHE A 253 8.09 3.78 -11.53
CA PHE A 253 8.44 2.38 -11.78
C PHE A 253 7.32 1.62 -12.53
N CYS A 254 6.60 2.30 -13.43
CA CYS A 254 5.43 1.76 -14.13
C CYS A 254 5.78 0.65 -15.13
N GLY A 255 6.98 0.67 -15.70
CA GLY A 255 7.43 -0.35 -16.67
C GLY A 255 7.46 -1.78 -16.12
N GLY A 256 7.77 -1.96 -14.84
CA GLY A 256 7.74 -3.24 -14.14
C GLY A 256 6.45 -3.51 -13.35
N CYS A 257 5.40 -2.72 -13.52
CA CYS A 257 4.20 -2.82 -12.69
C CYS A 257 3.41 -4.09 -12.94
N ASN A 258 3.25 -4.93 -11.92
CA ASN A 258 2.47 -6.17 -11.96
C ASN A 258 1.21 -6.13 -11.07
N ARG A 259 0.76 -4.94 -10.64
CA ARG A 259 -0.28 -4.77 -9.60
C ARG A 259 -1.64 -4.43 -10.19
N ILE A 260 -2.67 -5.03 -9.58
CA ILE A 260 -4.09 -4.71 -9.74
C ILE A 260 -4.64 -4.39 -8.34
N ARG A 261 -5.72 -3.63 -8.26
CA ARG A 261 -6.40 -3.31 -7.02
C ARG A 261 -7.85 -3.72 -7.07
N LEU A 262 -8.36 -4.20 -5.94
CA LEU A 262 -9.77 -4.39 -5.68
C LEU A 262 -10.15 -3.54 -4.47
N THR A 263 -11.09 -2.63 -4.64
CA THR A 263 -11.58 -1.73 -3.58
C THR A 263 -12.56 -2.45 -2.67
N SER A 264 -12.82 -1.93 -1.49
CA SER A 264 -13.72 -2.55 -0.49
C SER A 264 -15.17 -2.66 -0.96
N ASP A 265 -15.59 -1.81 -1.91
CA ASP A 265 -16.88 -1.87 -2.59
C ASP A 265 -16.84 -2.70 -3.90
N GLY A 266 -15.83 -3.54 -4.06
CA GLY A 266 -15.73 -4.54 -5.12
C GLY A 266 -15.46 -4.02 -6.52
N LYS A 267 -14.88 -2.82 -6.65
CA LYS A 267 -14.45 -2.27 -7.93
C LYS A 267 -12.99 -2.56 -8.19
N MET A 268 -12.69 -3.10 -9.36
CA MET A 268 -11.32 -3.28 -9.79
C MET A 268 -10.76 -1.97 -10.36
N LYS A 269 -9.53 -1.63 -9.94
CA LYS A 269 -8.71 -0.55 -10.52
C LYS A 269 -7.41 -1.15 -11.06
N ASN A 270 -7.08 -0.81 -12.29
CA ASN A 270 -5.84 -1.27 -12.92
C ASN A 270 -4.61 -0.43 -12.53
N CYS A 271 -4.80 0.75 -11.98
CA CYS A 271 -3.73 1.63 -11.51
C CYS A 271 -4.15 2.37 -10.23
N LEU A 272 -3.17 2.75 -9.40
CA LEU A 272 -3.38 3.59 -8.21
C LEU A 272 -4.00 4.94 -8.61
N PHE A 273 -3.50 5.54 -9.66
CA PHE A 273 -3.93 6.84 -10.17
C PHE A 273 -5.02 6.76 -11.25
N GLY A 274 -5.34 5.58 -11.78
CA GLY A 274 -6.34 5.44 -12.83
C GLY A 274 -7.72 5.93 -12.37
N ALA A 275 -8.40 6.67 -13.24
CA ALA A 275 -9.77 7.12 -13.00
C ALA A 275 -10.79 5.99 -13.20
N GLU A 276 -10.49 5.06 -14.11
CA GLU A 276 -11.40 3.96 -14.46
C GLU A 276 -11.57 2.96 -13.32
N GLU A 277 -12.81 2.51 -13.16
CA GLU A 277 -13.21 1.48 -12.20
C GLU A 277 -14.12 0.47 -12.90
N PHE A 278 -13.91 -0.81 -12.61
CA PHE A 278 -14.66 -1.92 -13.18
C PHE A 278 -15.45 -2.58 -12.07
N ASP A 279 -16.77 -2.51 -12.12
CA ASP A 279 -17.67 -3.00 -11.06
C ASP A 279 -17.79 -4.52 -11.10
N LEU A 280 -16.87 -5.20 -10.40
CA LEU A 280 -16.89 -6.66 -10.31
C LEU A 280 -17.97 -7.18 -9.36
N LEU A 281 -18.26 -6.43 -8.28
CA LEU A 281 -19.17 -6.89 -7.23
C LEU A 281 -20.61 -7.00 -7.73
N SER A 282 -21.08 -6.02 -8.49
CA SER A 282 -22.45 -6.03 -9.00
C SER A 282 -22.70 -7.24 -9.93
N LEU A 283 -21.75 -7.54 -10.84
CA LEU A 283 -21.83 -8.71 -11.71
C LEU A 283 -21.71 -10.01 -10.91
N TYR A 284 -20.79 -10.08 -9.96
CA TYR A 284 -20.61 -11.26 -9.12
C TYR A 284 -21.88 -11.57 -8.32
N ARG A 285 -22.55 -10.56 -7.76
CA ARG A 285 -23.84 -10.70 -7.05
C ARG A 285 -24.99 -11.12 -7.96
N ALA A 286 -24.93 -10.74 -9.24
CA ALA A 286 -25.87 -11.19 -10.25
C ALA A 286 -25.63 -12.64 -10.73
N GLY A 287 -24.53 -13.27 -10.28
CA GLY A 287 -24.13 -14.61 -10.73
C GLY A 287 -23.50 -14.62 -12.12
N GLU A 288 -23.06 -13.46 -12.61
CA GLU A 288 -22.44 -13.30 -13.92
C GLU A 288 -20.92 -13.58 -13.86
N ASP A 289 -20.36 -14.01 -15.00
CA ASP A 289 -18.90 -14.19 -15.14
C ASP A 289 -18.18 -12.83 -15.18
N ILE A 290 -17.35 -12.58 -14.18
CA ILE A 290 -16.53 -11.36 -14.11
C ILE A 290 -15.20 -11.49 -14.86
N GLY A 291 -14.87 -12.66 -15.41
CA GLY A 291 -13.56 -12.92 -16.00
C GLY A 291 -13.25 -12.05 -17.21
N ASN A 292 -14.24 -11.79 -18.06
CA ASN A 292 -14.06 -10.92 -19.23
C ASN A 292 -13.83 -9.46 -18.82
N LEU A 293 -14.57 -8.97 -17.82
CA LEU A 293 -14.40 -7.61 -17.31
C LEU A 293 -13.02 -7.41 -16.65
N ILE A 294 -12.51 -8.44 -15.95
CA ILE A 294 -11.14 -8.42 -15.39
C ILE A 294 -10.10 -8.30 -16.51
N LYS A 295 -10.21 -9.11 -17.58
CA LYS A 295 -9.29 -9.06 -18.73
C LYS A 295 -9.33 -7.70 -19.42
N GLU A 296 -10.52 -7.18 -19.70
CA GLU A 296 -10.71 -5.87 -20.30
C GLU A 296 -10.08 -4.77 -19.45
N GLY A 297 -10.37 -4.74 -18.16
CA GLY A 297 -9.84 -3.73 -17.27
C GLY A 297 -8.31 -3.76 -17.17
N VAL A 298 -7.70 -4.95 -17.22
CA VAL A 298 -6.24 -5.08 -17.26
C VAL A 298 -5.70 -4.63 -18.62
N TRP A 299 -6.31 -5.01 -19.72
CA TRP A 299 -5.91 -4.60 -21.06
C TRP A 299 -5.91 -3.08 -21.25
N ARG A 300 -6.89 -2.37 -20.69
CA ARG A 300 -7.03 -0.89 -20.72
C ARG A 300 -6.06 -0.14 -19.81
N LYS A 301 -5.16 -0.83 -19.11
CA LYS A 301 -4.19 -0.19 -18.21
C LYS A 301 -3.26 0.74 -18.99
N HIS A 302 -3.15 1.99 -18.53
CA HIS A 302 -2.24 2.97 -19.12
C HIS A 302 -0.77 2.59 -18.92
N LYS A 303 0.09 3.09 -19.82
CA LYS A 303 1.53 2.88 -19.75
C LYS A 303 2.10 3.36 -18.41
N GLU A 304 1.73 4.57 -18.00
CA GLU A 304 2.26 5.23 -16.81
C GLU A 304 1.17 5.99 -16.04
N LYS A 305 1.29 6.05 -14.73
CA LYS A 305 0.52 6.90 -13.79
C LYS A 305 -0.99 6.94 -14.04
N GLY A 306 -1.56 5.86 -14.57
CA GLY A 306 -3.00 5.79 -14.87
C GLY A 306 -3.49 6.76 -15.96
N GLY A 307 -2.58 7.24 -16.82
CA GLY A 307 -2.88 8.25 -17.85
C GLY A 307 -3.00 9.67 -17.28
N GLN A 308 -2.69 9.86 -15.99
CA GLN A 308 -2.67 11.16 -15.30
C GLN A 308 -1.23 11.58 -14.95
N PHE A 309 -1.03 12.82 -14.59
CA PHE A 309 0.26 13.34 -14.10
C PHE A 309 1.44 13.10 -15.05
N THR A 310 1.23 13.35 -16.34
CA THR A 310 2.29 13.25 -17.36
C THR A 310 3.45 14.19 -17.05
N GLU A 311 3.16 15.36 -16.48
CA GLU A 311 4.13 16.31 -15.97
C GLU A 311 3.80 16.72 -14.54
N MET A 312 4.79 16.63 -13.64
CA MET A 312 4.63 17.04 -12.23
C MET A 312 4.29 18.53 -12.07
N ASN A 313 4.68 19.35 -13.06
CA ASN A 313 4.48 20.80 -13.03
C ASN A 313 3.03 21.22 -13.28
N THR A 314 2.21 20.33 -13.83
CA THR A 314 0.83 20.61 -14.25
C THR A 314 -0.23 19.89 -13.41
N VAL A 315 0.17 19.31 -12.25
CA VAL A 315 -0.79 18.66 -11.35
C VAL A 315 -1.69 19.72 -10.72
N ASP A 316 -2.93 19.72 -11.14
CA ASP A 316 -4.00 20.55 -10.60
C ASP A 316 -4.89 19.67 -9.72
N ASN A 317 -4.87 19.91 -8.41
CA ASN A 317 -5.63 19.13 -7.44
C ASN A 317 -7.13 19.13 -7.72
N SER A 318 -7.67 20.20 -8.29
CA SER A 318 -9.10 20.31 -8.64
C SER A 318 -9.50 19.37 -9.78
N LYS A 319 -8.53 18.92 -10.57
CA LYS A 319 -8.72 18.03 -11.74
C LYS A 319 -8.36 16.58 -11.46
N ILE A 320 -8.03 16.22 -10.22
CA ILE A 320 -7.72 14.83 -9.87
C ILE A 320 -9.01 14.00 -9.94
N ILE A 321 -9.11 13.22 -11.01
CA ILE A 321 -10.23 12.28 -11.17
C ILE A 321 -9.83 10.96 -10.56
N ASN A 322 -9.99 10.84 -9.22
CA ASN A 322 -9.73 9.61 -8.49
C ASN A 322 -10.46 9.64 -7.15
N ARG A 323 -10.52 8.51 -6.46
CA ARG A 323 -10.98 8.46 -5.07
C ARG A 323 -9.88 8.97 -4.12
N SER A 324 -10.27 9.33 -2.90
CA SER A 324 -9.32 9.51 -1.80
C SER A 324 -8.58 8.20 -1.51
N MET A 325 -7.35 8.31 -0.98
CA MET A 325 -6.48 7.15 -0.76
C MET A 325 -7.13 6.07 0.12
N ILE A 326 -7.87 6.48 1.15
CA ILE A 326 -8.58 5.56 2.07
C ILE A 326 -9.61 4.68 1.35
N LYS A 327 -10.23 5.16 0.26
CA LYS A 327 -11.21 4.39 -0.54
C LYS A 327 -10.56 3.50 -1.61
N ILE A 328 -9.28 3.71 -1.91
CA ILE A 328 -8.55 2.89 -2.90
C ILE A 328 -7.84 1.72 -2.21
N GLY A 329 -7.45 1.90 -0.98
CA GLY A 329 -6.61 0.97 -0.22
C GLY A 329 -5.11 1.22 -0.46
N GLY A 330 -4.48 1.76 0.54
CA GLY A 330 -3.07 2.18 0.59
C GLY A 330 -2.05 1.07 0.73
#